data_c3002431b1dd1bfa795df15bba65dddb
#
_entry.id   c3002431b1dd1bfa795df15bba65dddb
#
_cell.length_a   1.000
_cell.length_b   1.000
_cell.length_c   1.000
_cell.angle_alpha   90.00
_cell.angle_beta   90.00
_cell.angle_gamma   90.00
#
_symmetry.space_group_name_H-M   'P 1'
#
loop_
_entity.id
_entity.type
_entity.pdbx_description
1 polymer ?
#
loop_
_entity_poly.entity_id
_entity_poly.type
_entity_poly.pdbx_seq_one_letter_code
_entity_poly.pdbx_strand_id
1 'polypeptide(L)'
;IREMEPYMDAKVLDCGCGGGANIKRLLKKCPEGIVKGIDYSPVSVEKSKKVNEAAIAEGRCAVLQGSVADMIFADDWFDAVTAFETVYFWPDLLQSFREIHRVLKPGGMFLICNECGGDNEKDEKWTEKIDGMTIYKDVQLKDMLEQAGFRNIQIQKREKGWLCITAQK
;
A
#
# COMPACT_ATOMS: atom_id res chain seq x y z
N ILE A 1 4.40 -0.05 -9.29
CA ILE A 1 3.83 -1.20 -10.03
C ILE A 1 4.83 -1.78 -11.05
N ARG A 2 5.71 -0.99 -11.66
CA ARG A 2 6.76 -1.52 -12.56
C ARG A 2 7.83 -2.34 -11.80
N GLU A 3 8.02 -2.05 -10.54
CA GLU A 3 9.00 -2.71 -9.65
C GLU A 3 8.48 -4.08 -9.13
N MET A 4 7.20 -4.36 -9.31
CA MET A 4 6.62 -5.67 -9.01
C MET A 4 6.70 -6.53 -10.27
N GLU A 5 7.51 -7.57 -10.25
CA GLU A 5 7.39 -8.64 -11.24
C GLU A 5 6.05 -9.35 -11.00
N PRO A 6 5.13 -9.36 -11.96
CA PRO A 6 3.82 -9.93 -11.74
C PRO A 6 3.92 -11.46 -11.72
N TYR A 7 3.65 -12.05 -10.57
CA TYR A 7 3.21 -13.43 -10.59
C TYR A 7 1.79 -13.43 -11.16
N MET A 8 1.55 -14.20 -12.19
CA MET A 8 0.26 -14.21 -12.90
C MET A 8 -0.92 -14.52 -11.97
N ASP A 9 -0.70 -15.33 -10.94
CA ASP A 9 -1.65 -15.80 -9.94
C ASP A 9 -1.50 -15.15 -8.55
N ALA A 10 -0.76 -14.03 -8.46
CA ALA A 10 -0.44 -13.39 -7.17
C ALA A 10 -1.69 -12.91 -6.42
N LYS A 11 -1.65 -13.08 -5.10
CA LYS A 11 -2.59 -12.46 -4.15
C LYS A 11 -2.03 -11.14 -3.68
N VAL A 12 -2.65 -10.05 -4.06
CA VAL A 12 -2.17 -8.69 -3.77
C VAL A 12 -3.16 -7.95 -2.88
N LEU A 13 -2.63 -7.19 -1.91
CA LEU A 13 -3.40 -6.25 -1.09
C LEU A 13 -3.00 -4.81 -1.43
N ASP A 14 -3.97 -3.94 -1.68
CA ASP A 14 -3.78 -2.49 -1.83
C ASP A 14 -4.28 -1.80 -0.57
N CYS A 15 -3.35 -1.29 0.26
CA CYS A 15 -3.62 -0.62 1.53
C CYS A 15 -3.88 0.87 1.31
N GLY A 16 -5.04 1.38 1.77
CA GLY A 16 -5.49 2.73 1.46
C GLY A 16 -5.86 2.83 -0.02
N CYS A 17 -6.69 1.90 -0.50
CA CYS A 17 -6.96 1.73 -1.93
C CYS A 17 -7.77 2.87 -2.57
N GLY A 18 -8.28 3.82 -1.77
CA GLY A 18 -9.02 4.98 -2.23
C GLY A 18 -10.15 4.60 -3.18
N GLY A 19 -10.26 5.30 -4.31
CA GLY A 19 -11.27 5.06 -5.33
C GLY A 19 -11.04 3.82 -6.22
N GLY A 20 -10.05 2.96 -5.92
CA GLY A 20 -9.85 1.65 -6.57
C GLY A 20 -9.14 1.67 -7.92
N ALA A 21 -8.58 2.80 -8.36
CA ALA A 21 -7.89 2.87 -9.66
C ALA A 21 -6.61 2.00 -9.68
N ASN A 22 -5.89 1.90 -8.57
CA ASN A 22 -4.70 1.05 -8.46
C ASN A 22 -5.07 -0.43 -8.42
N ILE A 23 -6.16 -0.81 -7.73
CA ILE A 23 -6.70 -2.17 -7.78
C ILE A 23 -6.93 -2.61 -9.23
N LYS A 24 -7.57 -1.77 -10.06
CA LYS A 24 -7.79 -2.06 -11.48
C LYS A 24 -6.48 -2.29 -12.27
N ARG A 25 -5.41 -1.55 -11.91
CA ARG A 25 -4.09 -1.72 -12.53
C ARG A 25 -3.40 -3.00 -12.04
N LEU A 26 -3.53 -3.33 -10.76
CA LEU A 26 -2.99 -4.55 -10.16
C LEU A 26 -3.66 -5.80 -10.76
N LEU A 27 -4.99 -5.80 -10.92
CA LEU A 27 -5.74 -6.88 -11.58
C LEU A 27 -5.26 -7.17 -13.01
N LYS A 28 -4.83 -6.14 -13.75
CA LYS A 28 -4.22 -6.33 -15.07
C LYS A 28 -2.82 -6.92 -15.01
N LYS A 29 -2.10 -6.71 -13.91
CA LYS A 29 -0.76 -7.26 -13.67
C LYS A 29 -0.81 -8.72 -13.21
N CYS A 30 -1.88 -9.10 -12.53
CA CYS A 30 -2.11 -10.44 -11.99
C CYS A 30 -3.39 -11.01 -12.61
N PRO A 31 -3.40 -11.38 -13.91
CA PRO A 31 -4.63 -11.76 -14.64
C PRO A 31 -5.32 -13.00 -14.09
N GLU A 32 -4.58 -13.91 -13.44
CA GLU A 32 -5.09 -15.12 -12.78
C GLU A 32 -5.16 -14.96 -11.26
N GLY A 33 -4.68 -13.81 -10.73
CA GLY A 33 -4.57 -13.53 -9.31
C GLY A 33 -5.80 -12.87 -8.71
N ILE A 34 -5.67 -12.60 -7.41
CA ILE A 34 -6.70 -11.95 -6.59
C ILE A 34 -6.12 -10.63 -6.05
N VAL A 35 -6.88 -9.54 -6.18
CA VAL A 35 -6.52 -8.26 -5.57
C VAL A 35 -7.57 -7.87 -4.53
N LYS A 36 -7.13 -7.66 -3.30
CA LYS A 36 -7.97 -7.09 -2.24
C LYS A 36 -7.57 -5.65 -1.99
N GLY A 37 -8.53 -4.81 -1.62
CA GLY A 37 -8.31 -3.44 -1.16
C GLY A 37 -8.84 -3.24 0.24
N ILE A 38 -8.16 -2.42 1.03
CA ILE A 38 -8.63 -1.94 2.33
C ILE A 38 -8.52 -0.41 2.38
N ASP A 39 -9.57 0.24 2.88
CA ASP A 39 -9.57 1.68 3.11
C ASP A 39 -10.43 2.00 4.34
N TYR A 40 -10.06 3.01 5.13
CA TYR A 40 -10.83 3.41 6.30
C TYR A 40 -12.09 4.19 5.93
N SER A 41 -12.10 4.85 4.77
CA SER A 41 -13.19 5.70 4.30
C SER A 41 -14.29 4.87 3.63
N PRO A 42 -15.52 4.86 4.17
CA PRO A 42 -16.62 4.15 3.53
C PRO A 42 -16.93 4.68 2.13
N VAL A 43 -16.75 5.98 1.89
CA VAL A 43 -16.95 6.61 0.57
C VAL A 43 -15.93 6.08 -0.44
N SER A 44 -14.67 5.96 -0.04
CA SER A 44 -13.61 5.39 -0.87
C SER A 44 -13.91 3.93 -1.20
N VAL A 45 -14.31 3.14 -0.21
CA VAL A 45 -14.67 1.72 -0.37
C VAL A 45 -15.80 1.54 -1.38
N GLU A 46 -16.89 2.30 -1.26
CA GLU A 46 -18.01 2.20 -2.20
C GLU A 46 -17.63 2.62 -3.62
N LYS A 47 -16.84 3.68 -3.75
CA LYS A 47 -16.29 4.08 -5.05
C LYS A 47 -15.38 3.00 -5.65
N SER A 48 -14.52 2.40 -4.83
CA SER A 48 -13.60 1.35 -5.24
C SER A 48 -14.36 0.09 -5.70
N LYS A 49 -15.41 -0.32 -4.98
CA LYS A 49 -16.28 -1.42 -5.37
C LYS A 49 -16.92 -1.17 -6.75
N LYS A 50 -17.43 0.03 -6.96
CA LYS A 50 -18.05 0.43 -8.24
C LYS A 50 -17.06 0.37 -9.41
N VAL A 51 -15.84 0.87 -9.21
CA VAL A 51 -14.77 0.88 -10.24
C VAL A 51 -14.31 -0.54 -10.61
N ASN A 52 -14.39 -1.49 -9.66
CA ASN A 52 -13.91 -2.86 -9.82
C ASN A 52 -15.04 -3.90 -9.82
N GLU A 53 -16.28 -3.49 -10.09
CA GLU A 53 -17.49 -4.32 -10.01
C GLU A 53 -17.37 -5.63 -10.81
N ALA A 54 -16.86 -5.58 -12.04
CA ALA A 54 -16.68 -6.76 -12.87
C ALA A 54 -15.72 -7.79 -12.22
N ALA A 55 -14.57 -7.34 -11.71
CA ALA A 55 -13.61 -8.22 -11.07
C ALA A 55 -14.13 -8.76 -9.72
N ILE A 56 -15.01 -8.01 -9.02
CA ILE A 56 -15.70 -8.48 -7.82
C ILE A 56 -16.68 -9.61 -8.19
N ALA A 57 -17.46 -9.42 -9.25
CA ALA A 57 -18.40 -10.44 -9.73
C ALA A 57 -17.68 -11.73 -10.19
N GLU A 58 -16.48 -11.61 -10.74
CA GLU A 58 -15.60 -12.71 -11.12
C GLU A 58 -14.90 -13.38 -9.91
N GLY A 59 -15.07 -12.87 -8.70
CA GLY A 59 -14.39 -13.37 -7.48
C GLY A 59 -12.90 -13.04 -7.40
N ARG A 60 -12.38 -12.19 -8.28
CA ARG A 60 -10.96 -11.77 -8.33
C ARG A 60 -10.64 -10.49 -7.55
N CYS A 61 -11.66 -9.82 -7.05
CA CYS A 61 -11.49 -8.58 -6.28
C CYS A 61 -12.40 -8.58 -5.05
N ALA A 62 -11.90 -8.00 -3.96
CA ALA A 62 -12.72 -7.64 -2.80
C ALA A 62 -12.22 -6.31 -2.22
N VAL A 63 -13.15 -5.44 -1.80
CA VAL A 63 -12.82 -4.17 -1.16
C VAL A 63 -13.52 -4.10 0.18
N LEU A 64 -12.74 -3.84 1.23
CA LEU A 64 -13.18 -3.89 2.62
C LEU A 64 -12.94 -2.52 3.29
N GLN A 65 -13.85 -2.16 4.19
CA GLN A 65 -13.59 -1.04 5.08
C GLN A 65 -12.80 -1.52 6.29
N GLY A 66 -11.73 -0.82 6.65
CA GLY A 66 -10.92 -1.17 7.81
C GLY A 66 -9.66 -0.35 7.94
N SER A 67 -8.97 -0.54 9.05
CA SER A 67 -7.68 0.08 9.34
C SER A 67 -6.53 -0.84 8.91
N VAL A 68 -5.47 -0.25 8.37
CA VAL A 68 -4.23 -0.98 8.06
C VAL A 68 -3.49 -1.42 9.34
N ALA A 69 -3.72 -0.72 10.47
CA ALA A 69 -3.11 -1.06 11.75
C ALA A 69 -3.78 -2.26 12.47
N ASP A 70 -4.94 -2.72 11.96
CA ASP A 70 -5.70 -3.85 12.52
C ASP A 70 -6.50 -4.53 11.40
N MET A 71 -5.86 -5.45 10.68
CA MET A 71 -6.43 -6.08 9.49
C MET A 71 -7.04 -7.45 9.81
N ILE A 72 -8.22 -7.72 9.24
CA ILE A 72 -8.94 -9.00 9.40
C ILE A 72 -8.35 -10.15 8.59
N PHE A 73 -7.31 -9.91 7.81
CA PHE A 73 -6.70 -10.94 6.95
C PHE A 73 -5.84 -11.92 7.76
N ALA A 74 -5.79 -13.16 7.30
CA ALA A 74 -4.94 -14.19 7.88
C ALA A 74 -3.45 -13.87 7.68
N ASP A 75 -2.60 -14.42 8.54
CA ASP A 75 -1.16 -14.41 8.41
C ASP A 75 -0.74 -15.09 7.10
N ASP A 76 0.37 -14.65 6.53
CA ASP A 76 1.02 -15.29 5.38
C ASP A 76 0.09 -15.51 4.16
N TRP A 77 -0.83 -14.58 3.91
CA TRP A 77 -1.84 -14.77 2.87
C TRP A 77 -1.50 -14.08 1.54
N PHE A 78 -0.83 -12.93 1.57
CA PHE A 78 -0.53 -12.12 0.38
C PHE A 78 0.89 -12.34 -0.13
N ASP A 79 1.03 -12.40 -1.45
CA ASP A 79 2.33 -12.43 -2.14
C ASP A 79 2.95 -11.02 -2.20
N ALA A 80 2.09 -10.00 -2.31
CA ALA A 80 2.50 -8.60 -2.31
C ALA A 80 1.47 -7.70 -1.63
N VAL A 81 1.96 -6.61 -1.03
CA VAL A 81 1.16 -5.51 -0.49
C VAL A 81 1.64 -4.20 -1.10
N THR A 82 0.71 -3.31 -1.42
CA THR A 82 1.00 -1.99 -1.99
C THR A 82 0.39 -0.88 -1.16
N ALA A 83 1.07 0.26 -1.12
CA ALA A 83 0.60 1.51 -0.53
C ALA A 83 0.95 2.68 -1.46
N PHE A 84 -0.04 3.29 -2.10
CA PHE A 84 0.13 4.39 -3.03
C PHE A 84 -0.48 5.66 -2.47
N GLU A 85 0.33 6.66 -2.15
CA GLU A 85 -0.10 7.97 -1.62
C GLU A 85 -0.96 7.87 -0.35
N THR A 86 -0.69 6.93 0.54
CA THR A 86 -1.57 6.62 1.66
C THR A 86 -0.90 6.56 3.02
N VAL A 87 0.39 6.20 3.11
CA VAL A 87 1.14 6.10 4.39
C VAL A 87 1.14 7.39 5.21
N TYR A 88 0.91 8.51 4.58
CA TYR A 88 0.78 9.84 5.20
C TYR A 88 -0.34 9.93 6.25
N PHE A 89 -1.36 9.08 6.12
CA PHE A 89 -2.62 9.13 6.87
C PHE A 89 -2.79 7.97 7.86
N TRP A 90 -1.79 7.10 7.96
CA TRP A 90 -1.90 5.96 8.86
C TRP A 90 -1.62 6.38 10.31
N PRO A 91 -2.55 6.08 11.25
CA PRO A 91 -2.49 6.64 12.61
C PRO A 91 -1.31 6.10 13.43
N ASP A 92 -0.93 4.85 13.24
CA ASP A 92 0.22 4.18 13.84
C ASP A 92 1.00 3.46 12.73
N LEU A 93 2.02 4.14 12.22
CA LEU A 93 2.76 3.64 11.06
C LEU A 93 3.55 2.36 11.38
N LEU A 94 4.15 2.28 12.55
CA LEU A 94 4.90 1.09 12.95
C LEU A 94 3.98 -0.12 13.13
N GLN A 95 2.84 0.06 13.77
CA GLN A 95 1.84 -1.00 13.91
C GLN A 95 1.27 -1.40 12.56
N SER A 96 0.99 -0.45 11.68
CA SER A 96 0.55 -0.73 10.29
C SER A 96 1.59 -1.55 9.53
N PHE A 97 2.87 -1.25 9.66
CA PHE A 97 3.94 -2.04 9.04
C PHE A 97 4.05 -3.45 9.63
N ARG A 98 3.83 -3.63 10.94
CA ARG A 98 3.76 -4.96 11.57
C ARG A 98 2.60 -5.78 11.06
N GLU A 99 1.43 -5.18 10.89
CA GLU A 99 0.26 -5.84 10.29
C GLU A 99 0.50 -6.23 8.83
N ILE A 100 1.13 -5.36 8.04
CA ILE A 100 1.51 -5.70 6.65
C ILE A 100 2.52 -6.84 6.64
N HIS A 101 3.51 -6.82 7.52
CA HIS A 101 4.46 -7.92 7.68
C HIS A 101 3.77 -9.23 8.06
N ARG A 102 2.78 -9.18 8.97
CA ARG A 102 2.01 -10.37 9.39
C ARG A 102 1.27 -11.00 8.21
N VAL A 103 0.55 -10.21 7.42
CA VAL A 103 -0.30 -10.73 6.33
C VAL A 103 0.47 -11.11 5.07
N LEU A 104 1.71 -10.64 4.89
CA LEU A 104 2.60 -11.06 3.81
C LEU A 104 3.13 -12.47 4.05
N LYS A 105 3.21 -13.26 2.99
CA LYS A 105 3.92 -14.54 2.99
C LYS A 105 5.43 -14.33 3.22
N PRO A 106 6.16 -15.32 3.76
CA PRO A 106 7.62 -15.31 3.75
C PRO A 106 8.16 -15.06 2.33
N GLY A 107 9.06 -14.07 2.20
CA GLY A 107 9.56 -13.61 0.91
C GLY A 107 8.63 -12.69 0.11
N GLY A 108 7.43 -12.44 0.61
CA GLY A 108 6.48 -11.50 0.01
C GLY A 108 6.98 -10.06 0.04
N MET A 109 6.51 -9.24 -0.90
CA MET A 109 6.99 -7.88 -1.12
C MET A 109 5.99 -6.82 -0.66
N PHE A 110 6.49 -5.81 0.05
CA PHE A 110 5.78 -4.57 0.33
C PHE A 110 6.32 -3.44 -0.55
N LEU A 111 5.44 -2.71 -1.23
CA LEU A 111 5.75 -1.56 -2.09
C LEU A 111 5.06 -0.32 -1.57
N ILE A 112 5.84 0.72 -1.27
CA ILE A 112 5.36 2.08 -0.95
C ILE A 112 5.73 2.98 -2.12
N CYS A 113 4.78 3.80 -2.60
CA CYS A 113 5.04 4.87 -3.57
C CYS A 113 4.36 6.16 -3.12
N ASN A 114 5.15 7.18 -2.90
CA ASN A 114 4.74 8.50 -2.42
C ASN A 114 5.25 9.61 -3.35
N GLU A 115 4.43 10.62 -3.63
CA GLU A 115 4.86 11.84 -4.34
C GLU A 115 5.68 12.78 -3.45
N CYS A 116 5.42 12.75 -2.13
CA CYS A 116 6.12 13.56 -1.14
C CYS A 116 7.08 12.68 -0.33
N GLY A 117 8.37 12.94 -0.43
CA GLY A 117 9.43 12.20 0.27
C GLY A 117 10.05 12.92 1.47
N GLY A 118 9.54 14.10 1.83
CA GLY A 118 10.02 14.89 2.98
C GLY A 118 11.35 15.59 2.78
N ASP A 119 11.90 15.60 1.57
CA ASP A 119 13.18 16.27 1.24
C ASP A 119 12.99 17.64 0.58
N ASN A 120 11.74 18.10 0.39
CA ASN A 120 11.42 19.29 -0.37
C ASN A 120 10.61 20.26 0.50
N GLU A 121 11.03 21.52 0.55
CA GLU A 121 10.29 22.60 1.25
C GLU A 121 8.81 22.73 0.80
N LYS A 122 8.48 22.27 -0.40
CA LYS A 122 7.11 22.23 -0.89
C LYS A 122 6.25 21.16 -0.19
N ASP A 123 6.88 20.15 0.37
CA ASP A 123 6.19 19.07 1.07
C ASP A 123 5.54 19.56 2.37
N GLU A 124 6.20 20.51 3.08
CA GLU A 124 5.66 21.13 4.30
C GLU A 124 4.31 21.83 4.05
N LYS A 125 4.14 22.43 2.87
CA LYS A 125 2.88 23.09 2.50
C LYS A 125 1.69 22.13 2.40
N TRP A 126 1.93 20.86 2.17
CA TRP A 126 0.87 19.85 2.13
C TRP A 126 0.41 19.47 3.54
N THR A 127 1.34 19.37 4.50
CA THR A 127 0.98 19.10 5.91
C THR A 127 0.20 20.24 6.53
N GLU A 128 0.41 21.47 6.08
CA GLU A 128 -0.38 22.63 6.51
C GLU A 128 -1.80 22.65 5.90
N LYS A 129 -1.97 22.09 4.69
CA LYS A 129 -3.23 22.15 3.92
C LYS A 129 -4.14 20.96 4.13
N ILE A 130 -3.56 19.81 4.45
CA ILE A 130 -4.30 18.55 4.57
C ILE A 130 -4.20 18.10 6.01
N ASP A 131 -5.31 18.18 6.71
CA ASP A 131 -5.43 17.77 8.10
C ASP A 131 -5.15 16.26 8.25
N GLY A 132 -4.36 15.92 9.28
CA GLY A 132 -3.95 14.54 9.55
C GLY A 132 -2.86 13.98 8.63
N MET A 133 -2.30 14.77 7.69
CA MET A 133 -1.21 14.33 6.83
C MET A 133 0.13 14.45 7.54
N THR A 134 0.90 13.36 7.59
CA THR A 134 2.29 13.32 8.06
C THR A 134 3.21 12.85 6.93
N ILE A 135 4.19 13.65 6.55
CA ILE A 135 5.19 13.27 5.55
C ILE A 135 6.42 12.72 6.25
N TYR A 136 6.78 11.50 5.90
CA TYR A 136 7.92 10.79 6.46
C TYR A 136 9.09 10.82 5.48
N LYS A 137 10.30 11.07 5.99
CA LYS A 137 11.53 10.93 5.22
C LYS A 137 11.82 9.44 4.97
N ASP A 138 12.54 9.17 3.89
CA ASP A 138 12.96 7.82 3.52
C ASP A 138 13.69 7.07 4.65
N VAL A 139 14.57 7.77 5.37
CA VAL A 139 15.30 7.21 6.52
C VAL A 139 14.36 6.80 7.66
N GLN A 140 13.30 7.58 7.92
CA GLN A 140 12.30 7.25 8.94
C GLN A 140 11.46 6.04 8.53
N LEU A 141 11.02 5.99 7.27
CA LEU A 141 10.27 4.84 6.73
C LEU A 141 11.12 3.57 6.76
N LYS A 142 12.41 3.67 6.39
CA LYS A 142 13.34 2.54 6.44
C LYS A 142 13.50 2.02 7.84
N ASP A 143 13.75 2.88 8.82
CA ASP A 143 13.93 2.49 10.23
C ASP A 143 12.68 1.77 10.77
N MET A 144 11.49 2.32 10.51
CA MET A 144 10.23 1.67 10.93
C MET A 144 9.98 0.33 10.22
N LEU A 145 10.34 0.21 8.94
CA LEU A 145 10.24 -1.07 8.22
C LEU A 145 11.18 -2.11 8.83
N GLU A 146 12.43 -1.75 9.15
CA GLU A 146 13.38 -2.64 9.83
C GLU A 146 12.86 -3.07 11.21
N GLN A 147 12.30 -2.15 12.00
CA GLN A 147 11.68 -2.43 13.31
C GLN A 147 10.43 -3.33 13.18
N ALA A 148 9.71 -3.27 12.06
CA ALA A 148 8.58 -4.15 11.77
C ALA A 148 8.99 -5.54 11.27
N GLY A 149 10.30 -5.79 11.04
CA GLY A 149 10.85 -7.08 10.63
C GLY A 149 11.15 -7.21 9.15
N PHE A 150 10.94 -6.17 8.34
CA PHE A 150 11.26 -6.18 6.91
C PHE A 150 12.77 -6.18 6.65
N ARG A 151 13.15 -6.80 5.53
CA ARG A 151 14.54 -6.93 5.05
C ARG A 151 14.62 -6.52 3.59
N ASN A 152 15.84 -6.47 3.05
CA ASN A 152 16.10 -6.16 1.64
C ASN A 152 15.40 -4.87 1.19
N ILE A 153 15.44 -3.84 2.06
CA ILE A 153 14.78 -2.56 1.82
C ILE A 153 15.55 -1.79 0.77
N GLN A 154 14.90 -1.49 -0.34
CA GLN A 154 15.45 -0.69 -1.43
C GLN A 154 14.68 0.62 -1.55
N ILE A 155 15.40 1.73 -1.64
CA ILE A 155 14.83 3.07 -1.73
C ILE A 155 15.23 3.68 -3.08
N GLN A 156 14.25 4.12 -3.84
CA GLN A 156 14.43 4.83 -5.09
C GLN A 156 13.80 6.21 -4.98
N LYS A 157 14.62 7.24 -5.08
CA LYS A 157 14.17 8.63 -5.22
C LYS A 157 14.16 9.01 -6.69
N ARG A 158 13.10 9.65 -7.14
CA ARG A 158 12.97 10.15 -8.51
C ARG A 158 12.90 11.68 -8.52
N GLU A 159 13.06 12.26 -9.69
CA GLU A 159 12.86 13.70 -9.89
C GLU A 159 11.51 14.15 -9.32
N LYS A 160 11.45 15.36 -8.81
CA LYS A 160 10.28 15.98 -8.17
C LYS A 160 9.89 15.45 -6.79
N GLY A 161 10.76 14.71 -6.09
CA GLY A 161 10.51 14.25 -4.72
C GLY A 161 9.77 12.92 -4.60
N TRP A 162 9.48 12.24 -5.71
CA TRP A 162 8.86 10.91 -5.67
C TRP A 162 9.74 9.89 -4.97
N LEU A 163 9.14 9.19 -4.05
CA LEU A 163 9.77 8.14 -3.26
C LEU A 163 9.11 6.79 -3.55
N CYS A 164 9.92 5.79 -3.87
CA CYS A 164 9.48 4.41 -4.02
C CYS A 164 10.34 3.52 -3.12
N ILE A 165 9.70 2.73 -2.25
CA ILE A 165 10.38 1.80 -1.35
C ILE A 165 9.84 0.41 -1.60
N THR A 166 10.73 -0.58 -1.76
CA THR A 166 10.41 -1.99 -1.71
C THR A 166 11.06 -2.63 -0.50
N ALA A 167 10.34 -3.55 0.15
CA ALA A 167 10.82 -4.29 1.32
C ALA A 167 10.29 -5.72 1.28
N GLN A 168 11.04 -6.70 1.82
CA GLN A 168 10.63 -8.10 1.89
C GLN A 168 10.39 -8.54 3.33
N LYS A 169 9.39 -9.42 3.49
CA LYS A 169 9.21 -10.21 4.71
C LYS A 169 10.27 -11.28 4.87
#